data_300e336c82de76123f41c2d3b024bcaa
#
_entry.id   300e336c82de76123f41c2d3b024bcaa
#
_cell.length_a   1.000
_cell.length_b   1.000
_cell.length_c   1.000
_cell.angle_alpha   90.00
_cell.angle_beta   90.00
_cell.angle_gamma   90.00
#
_symmetry.space_group_name_H-M   'P 1'
#
loop_
_entity.id
_entity.type
_entity.pdbx_description
1 polymer ?
#
loop_
_entity_poly.entity_id
_entity_poly.type
_entity_poly.pdbx_seq_one_letter_code
_entity_poly.pdbx_strand_id
1 'polypeptide(L)'
;HSSSLISLEEQHKSYQEELNKVVKQQESLKNLLSELNILKEEANKKAAQEEEEEEKRKKLQELLAQKKNNAKPDTIETEEQKEEPEVQTADIRNQKYAKNLSLDVKKIGSSTDGVKIVKYKGERTISPLKSFKIVKNFGTYYDPIYKIKLFNESIVLKSDEPQAKVVSVLNGKVVYAKKNAGMLENVVIIQHENGLHTIYSHLDEISPTLVVGKWIKQGYVVGRVDDSLMFQVTKDASHIDPKDLFKI
;
A
#
# COMPACT_ATOMS: atom_id res chain seq x y z
N HIS A 1 -32.36 1.38 -38.96
CA HIS A 1 -30.94 1.83 -38.93
C HIS A 1 -30.65 2.85 -37.81
N SER A 2 -31.61 3.74 -37.50
CA SER A 2 -31.41 4.78 -36.45
C SER A 2 -31.37 4.19 -35.02
N SER A 3 -32.22 3.25 -34.69
CA SER A 3 -32.26 2.63 -33.36
C SER A 3 -31.03 1.76 -33.03
N SER A 4 -30.44 1.13 -34.05
CA SER A 4 -29.21 0.36 -33.91
C SER A 4 -27.99 1.25 -33.62
N LEU A 5 -27.90 2.44 -34.20
CA LEU A 5 -26.84 3.40 -33.97
C LEU A 5 -26.90 3.98 -32.56
N ILE A 6 -28.10 4.34 -32.10
CA ILE A 6 -28.31 4.86 -30.72
C ILE A 6 -27.91 3.82 -29.69
N SER A 7 -28.32 2.55 -29.89
CA SER A 7 -27.94 1.45 -28.99
C SER A 7 -26.43 1.21 -28.96
N LEU A 8 -25.73 1.37 -30.10
CA LEU A 8 -24.28 1.21 -30.18
C LEU A 8 -23.55 2.36 -29.48
N GLU A 9 -24.04 3.58 -29.64
CA GLU A 9 -23.49 4.77 -28.95
C GLU A 9 -23.66 4.68 -27.44
N GLU A 10 -24.82 4.21 -26.96
CA GLU A 10 -25.07 4.00 -25.53
C GLU A 10 -24.16 2.91 -24.96
N GLN A 11 -24.00 1.79 -25.65
CA GLN A 11 -23.06 0.74 -25.26
C GLN A 11 -21.62 1.23 -25.23
N HIS A 12 -21.21 2.02 -26.22
CA HIS A 12 -19.87 2.59 -26.28
C HIS A 12 -19.63 3.55 -25.12
N LYS A 13 -20.59 4.40 -24.79
CA LYS A 13 -20.51 5.34 -23.67
C LYS A 13 -20.42 4.62 -22.34
N SER A 14 -21.28 3.63 -22.11
CA SER A 14 -21.28 2.81 -20.89
C SER A 14 -19.95 2.10 -20.69
N TYR A 15 -19.39 1.54 -21.76
CA TYR A 15 -18.11 0.86 -21.71
C TYR A 15 -16.95 1.82 -21.42
N GLN A 16 -16.98 3.02 -22.00
CA GLN A 16 -15.96 4.05 -21.74
C GLN A 16 -16.00 4.54 -20.30
N GLU A 17 -17.19 4.65 -19.71
CA GLU A 17 -17.38 4.98 -18.30
C GLU A 17 -16.79 3.89 -17.39
N GLU A 18 -17.03 2.62 -17.73
CA GLU A 18 -16.49 1.47 -16.99
C GLU A 18 -14.95 1.42 -17.07
N LEU A 19 -14.37 1.64 -18.25
CA LEU A 19 -12.92 1.71 -18.43
C LEU A 19 -12.30 2.84 -17.60
N ASN A 20 -12.90 4.03 -17.65
CA ASN A 20 -12.44 5.17 -16.85
C ASN A 20 -12.54 4.87 -15.35
N LYS A 21 -13.56 4.15 -14.91
CA LYS A 21 -13.70 3.70 -13.52
C LYS A 21 -12.55 2.81 -13.10
N VAL A 22 -12.19 1.82 -13.91
CA VAL A 22 -11.07 0.90 -13.64
C VAL A 22 -9.74 1.67 -13.56
N VAL A 23 -9.47 2.57 -14.50
CA VAL A 23 -8.23 3.38 -14.49
C VAL A 23 -8.14 4.24 -13.23
N LYS A 24 -9.23 4.90 -12.84
CA LYS A 24 -9.28 5.71 -11.61
C LYS A 24 -9.10 4.87 -10.36
N GLN A 25 -9.64 3.65 -10.31
CA GLN A 25 -9.42 2.72 -9.20
C GLN A 25 -7.94 2.35 -9.05
N GLN A 26 -7.27 2.01 -10.16
CA GLN A 26 -5.84 1.69 -10.17
C GLN A 26 -4.99 2.88 -9.73
N GLU A 27 -5.30 4.08 -10.19
CA GLU A 27 -4.60 5.30 -9.80
C GLU A 27 -4.80 5.62 -8.32
N SER A 28 -6.03 5.51 -7.80
CA SER A 28 -6.33 5.71 -6.38
C SER A 28 -5.55 4.75 -5.48
N LEU A 29 -5.46 3.48 -5.88
CA LEU A 29 -4.70 2.48 -5.14
C LEU A 29 -3.19 2.74 -5.20
N LYS A 30 -2.67 3.13 -6.36
CA LYS A 30 -1.25 3.49 -6.53
C LYS A 30 -0.87 4.67 -5.64
N ASN A 31 -1.71 5.71 -5.57
CA ASN A 31 -1.49 6.86 -4.70
C ASN A 31 -1.51 6.46 -3.23
N LEU A 32 -2.46 5.62 -2.83
CA LEU A 32 -2.56 5.10 -1.47
C LEU A 32 -1.31 4.30 -1.07
N LEU A 33 -0.83 3.41 -1.92
CA LEU A 33 0.38 2.63 -1.66
C LEU A 33 1.64 3.51 -1.58
N SER A 34 1.72 4.56 -2.39
CA SER A 34 2.81 5.55 -2.32
C SER A 34 2.79 6.32 -1.00
N GLU A 35 1.61 6.74 -0.54
CA GLU A 35 1.43 7.40 0.74
C GLU A 35 1.85 6.51 1.91
N LEU A 36 1.43 5.24 1.90
CA LEU A 36 1.82 4.27 2.92
C LEU A 36 3.33 4.00 2.93
N ASN A 37 3.99 3.98 1.79
CA ASN A 37 5.45 3.83 1.70
C ASN A 37 6.17 5.04 2.29
N ILE A 38 5.68 6.26 2.02
CA ILE A 38 6.24 7.49 2.61
C ILE A 38 6.13 7.45 4.14
N LEU A 39 4.94 7.13 4.66
CA LEU A 39 4.71 7.01 6.10
C LEU A 39 5.60 5.93 6.74
N LYS A 40 5.84 4.83 6.04
CA LYS A 40 6.74 3.77 6.51
C LYS A 40 8.19 4.23 6.57
N GLU A 41 8.67 4.96 5.57
CA GLU A 41 10.02 5.51 5.56
C GLU A 41 10.23 6.53 6.69
N GLU A 42 9.25 7.38 6.95
CA GLU A 42 9.28 8.33 8.07
C GLU A 42 9.30 7.60 9.42
N ALA A 43 8.47 6.57 9.59
CA ALA A 43 8.45 5.77 10.81
C ALA A 43 9.78 5.03 11.03
N ASN A 44 10.38 4.47 9.98
CA ASN A 44 11.68 3.81 10.05
C ASN A 44 12.82 4.79 10.38
N LYS A 45 12.79 6.00 9.81
CA LYS A 45 13.77 7.06 10.13
C LYS A 45 13.68 7.49 11.60
N LYS A 46 12.43 7.63 12.09
CA LYS A 46 12.20 8.00 13.48
C LYS A 46 12.67 6.92 14.45
N ALA A 47 12.37 5.65 14.16
CA ALA A 47 12.84 4.52 14.97
C ALA A 47 14.37 4.42 14.99
N ALA A 48 15.03 4.61 13.83
CA ALA A 48 16.50 4.61 13.76
C ALA A 48 17.12 5.78 14.55
N GLN A 49 16.48 6.95 14.57
CA GLN A 49 16.93 8.09 15.38
C GLN A 49 16.78 7.82 16.88
N GLU A 50 15.65 7.23 17.28
CA GLU A 50 15.39 6.86 18.69
C GLU A 50 16.41 5.81 19.19
N GLU A 51 16.76 4.82 18.36
CA GLU A 51 17.80 3.83 18.68
C GLU A 51 19.20 4.49 18.82
N GLU A 52 19.55 5.39 17.91
CA GLU A 52 20.82 6.12 17.96
C GLU A 52 20.92 7.02 19.21
N GLU A 53 19.84 7.70 19.56
CA GLU A 53 19.78 8.51 20.78
C GLU A 53 19.86 7.66 22.05
N GLU A 54 19.22 6.51 22.08
CA GLU A 54 19.28 5.59 23.21
C GLU A 54 20.69 5.01 23.37
N GLU A 55 21.35 4.66 22.27
CA GLU A 55 22.75 4.18 22.29
C GLU A 55 23.72 5.28 22.78
N LYS A 56 23.53 6.52 22.31
CA LYS A 56 24.31 7.67 22.80
C LYS A 56 24.10 7.92 24.30
N ARG A 57 22.85 7.80 24.77
CA ARG A 57 22.53 7.91 26.20
C ARG A 57 23.18 6.82 27.04
N LYS A 58 23.17 5.58 26.58
CA LYS A 58 23.85 4.45 27.26
C LYS A 58 25.34 4.67 27.33
N LYS A 59 26.00 5.06 26.23
CA LYS A 59 27.44 5.39 26.18
C LYS A 59 27.79 6.54 27.12
N LEU A 60 26.97 7.58 27.18
CA LEU A 60 27.19 8.72 28.08
C LEU A 60 27.06 8.31 29.55
N GLN A 61 26.08 7.46 29.88
CA GLN A 61 25.93 6.94 31.25
C GLN A 61 27.11 6.07 31.67
N GLU A 62 27.62 5.21 30.78
CA GLU A 62 28.82 4.42 31.03
C GLU A 62 30.07 5.30 31.27
N LEU A 63 30.23 6.35 30.46
CA LEU A 63 31.34 7.31 30.60
C LEU A 63 31.29 8.08 31.93
N LEU A 64 30.07 8.46 32.35
CA LEU A 64 29.83 9.13 33.64
C LEU A 64 30.07 8.18 34.82
N ALA A 65 29.73 6.92 34.69
CA ALA A 65 29.99 5.89 35.70
C ALA A 65 31.52 5.63 35.85
N GLN A 66 32.24 5.58 34.72
CA GLN A 66 33.71 5.42 34.75
C GLN A 66 34.40 6.65 35.33
N LYS A 67 33.92 7.87 35.09
CA LYS A 67 34.45 9.11 35.68
C LYS A 67 34.19 9.18 37.18
N LYS A 68 33.08 8.65 37.70
CA LYS A 68 32.81 8.57 39.16
C LYS A 68 33.75 7.64 39.89
N ASN A 69 34.24 6.61 39.22
CA ASN A 69 35.16 5.65 39.83
C ASN A 69 36.64 6.12 39.83
N ASN A 70 36.98 7.20 39.09
CA ASN A 70 38.33 7.72 38.95
C ASN A 70 38.55 9.13 39.53
N ALA A 71 37.60 9.69 40.28
CA ALA A 71 37.75 11.03 40.86
C ALA A 71 38.46 10.98 42.22
N LYS A 72 39.76 11.29 42.23
CA LYS A 72 40.41 11.99 43.34
C LYS A 72 40.30 13.52 43.10
N PRO A 73 40.16 14.33 44.16
CA PRO A 73 39.81 15.73 44.01
C PRO A 73 41.03 16.59 43.80
N ASP A 74 40.97 17.49 42.80
CA ASP A 74 41.68 18.78 42.89
C ASP A 74 41.16 19.75 41.84
N THR A 75 40.67 20.87 42.36
CA THR A 75 40.82 22.27 41.97
C THR A 75 40.21 22.79 40.66
N ILE A 76 39.27 23.67 40.87
CA ILE A 76 38.59 24.71 40.14
C ILE A 76 39.51 25.45 39.14
N GLU A 77 39.03 25.63 37.91
CA GLU A 77 39.12 26.92 37.23
C GLU A 77 38.04 27.06 36.13
N THR A 78 37.40 28.19 36.20
CA THR A 78 36.29 28.71 35.39
C THR A 78 36.85 29.26 34.07
N GLU A 79 36.28 28.90 32.95
CA GLU A 79 36.21 29.83 31.81
C GLU A 79 34.96 29.57 30.98
N GLU A 80 34.11 30.59 30.96
CA GLU A 80 32.99 30.77 30.05
C GLU A 80 33.51 31.05 28.64
N GLN A 81 33.01 30.35 27.64
CA GLN A 81 32.86 30.94 26.32
C GLN A 81 31.60 30.38 25.66
N LYS A 82 30.64 31.31 25.48
CA LYS A 82 29.50 31.22 24.60
C LYS A 82 29.97 31.24 23.15
N GLU A 83 29.51 30.28 22.37
CA GLU A 83 29.26 30.48 20.94
C GLU A 83 28.02 29.76 20.55
N GLU A 84 26.98 30.54 20.24
CA GLU A 84 25.82 30.11 19.48
C GLU A 84 26.21 29.95 18.01
N PRO A 85 25.83 28.92 17.31
CA PRO A 85 25.75 28.97 15.85
C PRO A 85 24.35 29.39 15.38
N GLU A 86 24.36 30.43 14.61
CA GLU A 86 23.27 31.02 13.89
C GLU A 86 22.44 29.96 13.10
N VAL A 87 21.17 30.07 13.30
CA VAL A 87 20.11 29.42 12.48
C VAL A 87 20.09 30.11 11.12
N GLN A 88 20.57 29.46 10.08
CA GLN A 88 20.21 29.79 8.72
C GLN A 88 19.00 28.96 8.32
N THR A 89 17.85 29.61 8.37
CA THR A 89 16.57 29.13 7.91
C THR A 89 16.52 29.00 6.39
N ALA A 90 16.20 27.82 5.96
CA ALA A 90 15.19 27.44 5.00
C ALA A 90 14.86 28.42 3.86
N ASP A 91 15.35 28.12 2.66
CA ASP A 91 14.64 28.49 1.42
C ASP A 91 14.99 27.59 0.21
N ILE A 92 15.22 26.30 0.41
CA ILE A 92 15.53 25.37 -0.68
C ILE A 92 14.42 24.30 -0.86
N ARG A 93 13.29 24.40 -0.15
CA ARG A 93 12.23 23.36 -0.25
C ARG A 93 11.21 23.56 -1.36
N ASN A 94 11.09 24.74 -1.96
CA ASN A 94 10.00 25.02 -2.89
C ASN A 94 10.36 25.00 -4.38
N GLN A 95 11.62 24.80 -4.77
CA GLN A 95 11.99 24.77 -6.18
C GLN A 95 12.13 23.37 -6.79
N LYS A 96 12.13 22.31 -5.99
CA LYS A 96 12.27 20.94 -6.51
C LYS A 96 10.97 20.24 -6.88
N TYR A 97 9.84 20.76 -6.41
CA TYR A 97 8.52 20.17 -6.69
C TYR A 97 7.79 20.79 -7.90
N ALA A 98 8.24 21.92 -8.39
CA ALA A 98 7.59 22.61 -9.51
C ALA A 98 8.12 22.22 -10.91
N LYS A 99 9.18 21.42 -11.01
CA LYS A 99 9.79 21.06 -12.30
C LYS A 99 9.39 19.70 -12.87
N ASN A 100 8.59 18.90 -12.18
CA ASN A 100 8.15 17.59 -12.67
C ASN A 100 6.62 17.46 -12.87
N LEU A 101 5.92 18.57 -12.98
CA LEU A 101 4.57 18.60 -13.54
C LEU A 101 4.64 18.89 -15.04
N SER A 102 5.36 18.08 -15.78
CA SER A 102 4.98 17.84 -17.15
C SER A 102 3.74 16.95 -17.07
N LEU A 103 2.60 17.56 -17.29
CA LEU A 103 1.39 16.85 -17.69
C LEU A 103 1.71 16.19 -19.04
N ASP A 104 2.45 15.08 -19.00
CA ASP A 104 2.39 14.10 -20.04
C ASP A 104 0.94 13.62 -20.06
N VAL A 105 0.19 14.19 -20.99
CA VAL A 105 -1.01 13.56 -21.51
C VAL A 105 -0.53 12.24 -22.08
N LYS A 106 -0.39 11.23 -21.21
CA LYS A 106 -0.12 9.87 -21.62
C LYS A 106 -1.21 9.54 -22.61
N LYS A 107 -0.83 9.48 -23.88
CA LYS A 107 -1.61 8.79 -24.90
C LYS A 107 -2.19 7.56 -24.22
N ILE A 108 -3.50 7.36 -24.37
CA ILE A 108 -4.21 6.15 -23.94
C ILE A 108 -3.60 5.00 -24.74
N GLY A 109 -2.47 4.52 -24.31
CA GLY A 109 -1.67 3.53 -25.00
C GLY A 109 -0.94 2.69 -23.99
N SER A 110 -1.48 1.51 -23.74
CA SER A 110 -1.02 0.42 -22.92
C SER A 110 -0.75 0.77 -21.45
N SER A 111 -1.69 0.38 -20.58
CA SER A 111 -1.52 0.35 -19.11
C SER A 111 -0.43 -0.64 -18.67
N THR A 112 0.31 -1.21 -19.62
CA THR A 112 1.36 -2.22 -19.38
C THR A 112 2.75 -1.60 -19.25
N ASP A 113 2.93 -0.33 -19.62
CA ASP A 113 4.24 0.32 -19.58
C ASP A 113 4.63 0.65 -18.12
N GLY A 114 5.77 0.11 -17.67
CA GLY A 114 6.32 0.34 -16.34
C GLY A 114 5.77 -0.60 -15.25
N VAL A 115 4.92 -1.57 -15.59
CA VAL A 115 4.42 -2.57 -14.64
C VAL A 115 5.52 -3.60 -14.36
N LYS A 116 5.99 -3.65 -13.12
CA LYS A 116 6.88 -4.70 -12.64
C LYS A 116 6.08 -5.85 -12.06
N ILE A 117 6.28 -7.05 -12.59
CA ILE A 117 5.68 -8.28 -12.08
C ILE A 117 6.79 -9.15 -11.50
N VAL A 118 6.58 -9.62 -10.29
CA VAL A 118 7.46 -10.59 -9.61
C VAL A 118 6.67 -11.84 -9.22
N LYS A 119 7.33 -12.99 -9.25
CA LYS A 119 6.72 -14.23 -8.80
C LYS A 119 6.77 -14.33 -7.29
N TYR A 120 5.70 -14.84 -6.71
CA TYR A 120 5.67 -15.22 -5.31
C TYR A 120 6.56 -16.45 -5.08
N LYS A 121 7.47 -16.34 -4.11
CA LYS A 121 8.44 -17.42 -3.77
C LYS A 121 8.14 -18.07 -2.42
N GLY A 122 7.10 -17.63 -1.72
CA GLY A 122 6.68 -18.17 -0.44
C GLY A 122 5.87 -19.47 -0.59
N GLU A 123 5.56 -20.08 0.54
CA GLU A 123 4.66 -21.21 0.59
C GLU A 123 3.22 -20.77 0.25
N ARG A 124 2.49 -21.65 -0.42
CA ARG A 124 1.08 -21.40 -0.71
C ARG A 124 0.27 -21.37 0.59
N THR A 125 -0.63 -20.42 0.66
CA THR A 125 -1.46 -20.14 1.83
C THR A 125 -2.94 -20.39 1.55
N ILE A 126 -3.80 -19.98 2.47
CA ILE A 126 -5.25 -20.06 2.32
C ILE A 126 -5.77 -18.99 1.35
N SER A 127 -6.90 -19.25 0.73
CA SER A 127 -7.63 -18.26 -0.06
C SER A 127 -8.32 -17.23 0.84
N PRO A 128 -8.54 -16.00 0.35
CA PRO A 128 -9.22 -14.97 1.14
C PRO A 128 -10.73 -15.23 1.33
N LEU A 129 -11.31 -16.06 0.47
CA LEU A 129 -12.70 -16.53 0.54
C LEU A 129 -12.75 -18.05 0.58
N LYS A 130 -13.75 -18.62 1.27
CA LYS A 130 -13.91 -20.07 1.40
C LYS A 130 -14.40 -20.71 0.09
N SER A 131 -15.36 -20.08 -0.59
CA SER A 131 -15.94 -20.56 -1.83
C SER A 131 -16.14 -19.39 -2.79
N PHE A 132 -15.60 -19.51 -3.98
CA PHE A 132 -15.60 -18.41 -4.96
C PHE A 132 -15.30 -18.88 -6.37
N LYS A 133 -15.61 -18.02 -7.34
CA LYS A 133 -15.17 -18.12 -8.73
C LYS A 133 -14.34 -16.91 -9.10
N ILE A 134 -13.26 -17.11 -9.86
CA ILE A 134 -12.47 -16.01 -10.39
C ILE A 134 -13.22 -15.48 -11.63
N VAL A 135 -13.71 -14.24 -11.53
CA VAL A 135 -14.42 -13.57 -12.63
C VAL A 135 -13.53 -12.58 -13.39
N LYS A 136 -12.42 -12.17 -12.79
CA LYS A 136 -11.41 -11.34 -13.44
C LYS A 136 -10.00 -11.80 -13.03
N ASN A 137 -9.16 -12.07 -14.02
CA ASN A 137 -7.80 -12.55 -13.80
C ASN A 137 -6.79 -11.40 -13.73
N PHE A 138 -5.71 -11.65 -13.00
CA PHE A 138 -4.51 -10.81 -13.02
C PHE A 138 -3.80 -10.90 -14.36
N GLY A 139 -3.16 -9.80 -14.76
CA GLY A 139 -2.29 -9.76 -15.90
C GLY A 139 -2.86 -9.00 -17.10
N THR A 140 -2.15 -9.11 -18.20
CA THR A 140 -2.51 -8.42 -19.42
C THR A 140 -3.70 -9.07 -20.10
N TYR A 141 -4.64 -8.26 -20.50
CA TYR A 141 -5.77 -8.68 -21.35
C TYR A 141 -5.94 -7.73 -22.53
N TYR A 142 -6.53 -8.24 -23.60
CA TYR A 142 -6.81 -7.47 -24.78
C TYR A 142 -8.27 -7.01 -24.78
N ASP A 143 -8.46 -5.70 -24.90
CA ASP A 143 -9.77 -5.13 -25.04
C ASP A 143 -10.22 -5.19 -26.51
N PRO A 144 -11.28 -5.94 -26.83
CA PRO A 144 -11.68 -6.14 -28.22
C PRO A 144 -12.35 -4.92 -28.84
N ILE A 145 -12.87 -4.00 -28.02
CA ILE A 145 -13.60 -2.80 -28.48
C ILE A 145 -12.59 -1.70 -28.87
N TYR A 146 -11.68 -1.37 -27.96
CA TYR A 146 -10.67 -0.34 -28.17
C TYR A 146 -9.38 -0.86 -28.81
N LYS A 147 -9.26 -2.19 -28.98
CA LYS A 147 -8.07 -2.85 -29.54
C LYS A 147 -6.77 -2.47 -28.81
N ILE A 148 -6.87 -2.26 -27.51
CA ILE A 148 -5.74 -1.91 -26.65
C ILE A 148 -5.42 -3.04 -25.66
N LYS A 149 -4.17 -3.12 -25.23
CA LYS A 149 -3.75 -4.00 -24.15
C LYS A 149 -3.91 -3.27 -22.82
N LEU A 150 -4.64 -3.87 -21.90
CA LEU A 150 -4.84 -3.38 -20.55
C LEU A 150 -4.22 -4.37 -19.56
N PHE A 151 -3.91 -3.90 -18.35
CA PHE A 151 -3.34 -4.71 -17.29
C PHE A 151 -4.23 -4.68 -16.05
N ASN A 152 -4.61 -5.86 -15.57
CA ASN A 152 -5.29 -6.04 -14.31
C ASN A 152 -4.26 -6.32 -13.20
N GLU A 153 -4.15 -5.44 -12.24
CA GLU A 153 -3.26 -5.56 -11.09
C GLU A 153 -3.80 -6.47 -9.98
N SER A 154 -5.07 -6.85 -10.09
CA SER A 154 -5.82 -7.63 -9.10
C SER A 154 -6.56 -8.79 -9.73
N ILE A 155 -7.07 -9.67 -8.90
CA ILE A 155 -8.12 -10.62 -9.27
C ILE A 155 -9.44 -10.21 -8.64
N VAL A 156 -10.55 -10.56 -9.29
CA VAL A 156 -11.90 -10.41 -8.72
C VAL A 156 -12.45 -11.80 -8.43
N LEU A 157 -12.76 -12.01 -7.16
CA LEU A 157 -13.30 -13.26 -6.63
C LEU A 157 -14.79 -13.06 -6.35
N LYS A 158 -15.64 -13.67 -7.15
CA LYS A 158 -17.08 -13.69 -6.89
C LYS A 158 -17.39 -14.76 -5.86
N SER A 159 -17.99 -14.36 -4.74
CA SER A 159 -18.41 -15.28 -3.69
C SER A 159 -19.59 -16.13 -4.16
N ASP A 160 -19.61 -17.39 -3.73
CA ASP A 160 -20.77 -18.28 -3.94
C ASP A 160 -21.85 -18.07 -2.86
N GLU A 161 -21.53 -17.36 -1.78
CA GLU A 161 -22.41 -17.11 -0.64
C GLU A 161 -22.49 -15.61 -0.31
N PRO A 162 -23.68 -15.07 0.03
CA PRO A 162 -23.79 -13.70 0.52
C PRO A 162 -23.18 -13.58 1.92
N GLN A 163 -22.75 -12.37 2.31
CA GLN A 163 -22.11 -12.09 3.61
C GLN A 163 -20.88 -12.98 3.89
N ALA A 164 -20.19 -13.40 2.83
CA ALA A 164 -19.02 -14.26 2.94
C ALA A 164 -17.90 -13.60 3.73
N LYS A 165 -17.30 -14.32 4.65
CA LYS A 165 -16.17 -13.84 5.42
C LYS A 165 -14.93 -13.75 4.54
N VAL A 166 -14.30 -12.58 4.57
CA VAL A 166 -13.00 -12.34 3.95
C VAL A 166 -11.93 -12.45 5.03
N VAL A 167 -10.93 -13.28 4.80
CA VAL A 167 -9.88 -13.54 5.80
C VAL A 167 -8.50 -13.12 5.31
N SER A 168 -7.63 -12.76 6.26
CA SER A 168 -6.23 -12.54 5.96
C SER A 168 -5.56 -13.82 5.50
N VAL A 169 -4.92 -13.78 4.34
CA VAL A 169 -4.27 -14.96 3.74
C VAL A 169 -2.94 -15.33 4.41
N LEU A 170 -2.32 -14.39 5.12
CA LEU A 170 -1.05 -14.54 5.83
C LEU A 170 -1.08 -13.80 7.17
N ASN A 171 -0.12 -14.11 8.04
CA ASN A 171 0.14 -13.30 9.23
C ASN A 171 0.64 -11.91 8.81
N GLY A 172 0.23 -10.86 9.50
CA GLY A 172 0.70 -9.53 9.17
C GLY A 172 0.15 -8.42 10.06
N LYS A 173 0.59 -7.21 9.78
CA LYS A 173 0.16 -5.99 10.47
C LYS A 173 -0.86 -5.25 9.60
N VAL A 174 -1.99 -4.88 10.20
CA VAL A 174 -2.98 -4.02 9.53
C VAL A 174 -2.39 -2.62 9.40
N VAL A 175 -2.10 -2.19 8.18
CA VAL A 175 -1.51 -0.86 7.91
C VAL A 175 -2.55 0.15 7.42
N TYR A 176 -3.69 -0.33 6.95
CA TYR A 176 -4.77 0.52 6.47
C TYR A 176 -6.11 -0.19 6.61
N ALA A 177 -7.14 0.53 7.06
CA ALA A 177 -8.53 0.10 7.06
C ALA A 177 -9.42 1.33 7.00
N LYS A 178 -10.13 1.51 5.89
CA LYS A 178 -10.96 2.69 5.66
C LYS A 178 -12.27 2.31 4.98
N LYS A 179 -13.36 2.81 5.50
CA LYS A 179 -14.69 2.77 4.88
C LYS A 179 -14.81 3.90 3.86
N ASN A 180 -15.53 3.65 2.78
CA ASN A 180 -15.82 4.64 1.72
C ASN A 180 -14.54 5.31 1.18
N ALA A 181 -13.55 4.52 0.83
CA ALA A 181 -12.30 4.97 0.20
C ALA A 181 -12.49 5.27 -1.30
N GLY A 182 -13.51 6.05 -1.65
CA GLY A 182 -13.83 6.42 -3.02
C GLY A 182 -14.13 5.22 -3.90
N MET A 183 -13.42 5.12 -5.01
CA MET A 183 -13.60 4.05 -6.01
C MET A 183 -13.23 2.64 -5.52
N LEU A 184 -12.52 2.53 -4.40
CA LEU A 184 -12.12 1.26 -3.79
C LEU A 184 -13.14 0.75 -2.77
N GLU A 185 -14.16 1.55 -2.47
CA GLU A 185 -15.18 1.27 -1.45
C GLU A 185 -14.54 1.05 -0.06
N ASN A 186 -14.80 -0.07 0.59
CA ASN A 186 -14.15 -0.36 1.85
C ASN A 186 -12.87 -1.16 1.59
N VAL A 187 -11.76 -0.70 2.14
CA VAL A 187 -10.41 -1.25 1.87
C VAL A 187 -9.71 -1.61 3.16
N VAL A 188 -9.07 -2.76 3.14
CA VAL A 188 -8.11 -3.22 4.17
C VAL A 188 -6.80 -3.56 3.48
N ILE A 189 -5.68 -3.08 4.03
CA ILE A 189 -4.33 -3.43 3.58
C ILE A 189 -3.56 -4.02 4.76
N ILE A 190 -2.95 -5.17 4.51
CA ILE A 190 -2.14 -5.89 5.49
C ILE A 190 -0.71 -5.97 4.95
N GLN A 191 0.23 -5.57 5.78
CA GLN A 191 1.65 -5.71 5.53
C GLN A 191 2.14 -7.02 6.13
N HIS A 192 2.78 -7.82 5.30
CA HIS A 192 3.43 -9.07 5.68
C HIS A 192 4.95 -8.92 5.69
N GLU A 193 5.65 -10.00 5.94
CA GLU A 193 7.11 -10.04 5.88
C GLU A 193 7.64 -9.75 4.46
N ASN A 194 8.91 -9.33 4.38
CA ASN A 194 9.63 -9.12 3.12
C ASN A 194 8.99 -8.11 2.16
N GLY A 195 8.32 -7.06 2.68
CA GLY A 195 7.71 -6.02 1.86
C GLY A 195 6.46 -6.44 1.09
N LEU A 196 5.88 -7.61 1.42
CA LEU A 196 4.65 -8.11 0.83
C LEU A 196 3.44 -7.40 1.44
N HIS A 197 2.50 -6.98 0.60
CA HIS A 197 1.22 -6.41 1.01
C HIS A 197 0.08 -7.17 0.33
N THR A 198 -0.99 -7.40 1.08
CA THR A 198 -2.27 -7.87 0.54
C THR A 198 -3.33 -6.81 0.72
N ILE A 199 -4.10 -6.58 -0.33
CA ILE A 199 -5.09 -5.51 -0.42
C ILE A 199 -6.44 -6.15 -0.69
N TYR A 200 -7.38 -5.89 0.22
CA TYR A 200 -8.76 -6.37 0.16
C TYR A 200 -9.65 -5.14 -0.07
N SER A 201 -10.21 -5.00 -1.24
CA SER A 201 -11.07 -3.86 -1.61
C SER A 201 -12.44 -4.32 -2.10
N HIS A 202 -13.37 -3.38 -2.21
CA HIS A 202 -14.78 -3.64 -2.47
C HIS A 202 -15.44 -4.52 -1.41
N LEU A 203 -14.97 -4.38 -0.15
CA LEU A 203 -15.64 -5.01 0.97
C LEU A 203 -16.98 -4.31 1.23
N ASP A 204 -18.03 -5.09 1.50
CA ASP A 204 -19.31 -4.54 1.96
C ASP A 204 -19.21 -4.09 3.41
N GLU A 205 -18.44 -4.81 4.21
CA GLU A 205 -18.19 -4.47 5.61
C GLU A 205 -16.74 -4.78 6.02
N ILE A 206 -16.12 -3.85 6.76
CA ILE A 206 -14.85 -4.09 7.45
C ILE A 206 -15.16 -4.70 8.83
N SER A 207 -14.41 -5.71 9.23
CA SER A 207 -14.55 -6.33 10.54
C SER A 207 -14.46 -5.27 11.66
N PRO A 208 -15.44 -5.19 12.58
CA PRO A 208 -15.42 -4.21 13.66
C PRO A 208 -14.30 -4.44 14.67
N THR A 209 -13.70 -5.62 14.68
CA THR A 209 -12.57 -5.97 15.55
C THR A 209 -11.20 -5.66 14.94
N LEU A 210 -11.18 -5.21 13.67
CA LEU A 210 -9.95 -4.87 12.97
C LEU A 210 -9.44 -3.49 13.40
N VAL A 211 -8.19 -3.43 13.83
CA VAL A 211 -7.55 -2.18 14.29
C VAL A 211 -6.27 -1.96 13.51
N VAL A 212 -6.12 -0.78 12.92
CA VAL A 212 -4.88 -0.37 12.24
C VAL A 212 -3.72 -0.35 13.24
N GLY A 213 -2.58 -0.87 12.81
CA GLY A 213 -1.39 -1.04 13.65
C GLY A 213 -1.31 -2.38 14.38
N LYS A 214 -2.40 -3.15 14.44
CA LYS A 214 -2.44 -4.45 15.14
C LYS A 214 -1.93 -5.59 14.24
N TRP A 215 -1.20 -6.51 14.84
CA TRP A 215 -0.82 -7.78 14.22
C TRP A 215 -1.99 -8.76 14.24
N ILE A 216 -2.24 -9.39 13.12
CA ILE A 216 -3.28 -10.43 12.96
C ILE A 216 -2.68 -11.70 12.38
N LYS A 217 -3.29 -12.82 12.67
CA LYS A 217 -2.89 -14.12 12.15
C LYS A 217 -3.61 -14.44 10.84
N GLN A 218 -3.02 -15.33 10.06
CA GLN A 218 -3.69 -15.99 8.93
C GLN A 218 -5.07 -16.50 9.36
N GLY A 219 -6.07 -16.31 8.52
CA GLY A 219 -7.45 -16.70 8.81
C GLY A 219 -8.26 -15.69 9.65
N TYR A 220 -7.65 -14.60 10.11
CA TYR A 220 -8.38 -13.53 10.79
C TYR A 220 -9.35 -12.84 9.85
N VAL A 221 -10.61 -12.64 10.28
CA VAL A 221 -11.65 -12.02 9.46
C VAL A 221 -11.37 -10.52 9.34
N VAL A 222 -11.12 -10.06 8.13
CA VAL A 222 -10.86 -8.65 7.82
C VAL A 222 -12.11 -7.90 7.40
N GLY A 223 -13.13 -8.62 6.91
CA GLY A 223 -14.39 -8.04 6.47
C GLY A 223 -15.35 -9.08 5.89
N ARG A 224 -16.35 -8.59 5.17
CA ARG A 224 -17.35 -9.42 4.48
C ARG A 224 -17.64 -8.87 3.09
N VAL A 225 -18.06 -9.74 2.20
CA VAL A 225 -18.58 -9.40 0.86
C VAL A 225 -19.90 -10.10 0.58
N ASP A 226 -20.80 -9.41 -0.09
CA ASP A 226 -22.05 -9.98 -0.57
C ASP A 226 -21.91 -10.64 -1.95
N ASP A 227 -21.12 -10.00 -2.82
CA ASP A 227 -20.93 -10.47 -4.19
C ASP A 227 -19.47 -10.74 -4.51
N SER A 228 -18.63 -9.73 -4.54
CA SER A 228 -17.27 -9.87 -5.08
C SER A 228 -16.22 -9.16 -4.22
N LEU A 229 -15.07 -9.80 -4.12
CA LEU A 229 -13.86 -9.25 -3.52
C LEU A 229 -12.86 -8.90 -4.62
N MET A 230 -12.31 -7.69 -4.60
CA MET A 230 -11.10 -7.36 -5.36
C MET A 230 -9.88 -7.61 -4.48
N PHE A 231 -9.02 -8.53 -4.90
CA PHE A 231 -7.84 -8.95 -4.14
C PHE A 231 -6.57 -8.69 -4.93
N GLN A 232 -5.63 -7.98 -4.32
CA GLN A 232 -4.35 -7.59 -4.93
C GLN A 232 -3.19 -7.90 -4.02
N VAL A 233 -2.06 -8.26 -4.62
CA VAL A 233 -0.81 -8.55 -3.92
C VAL A 233 0.32 -7.74 -4.53
N THR A 234 1.07 -7.04 -3.68
CA THR A 234 2.25 -6.27 -4.08
C THR A 234 3.47 -6.64 -3.24
N LYS A 235 4.64 -6.45 -3.81
CA LYS A 235 5.92 -6.56 -3.11
C LYS A 235 6.84 -5.46 -3.60
N ASP A 236 7.27 -4.57 -2.69
CA ASP A 236 8.22 -3.50 -3.00
C ASP A 236 7.89 -2.74 -4.30
N ALA A 237 6.65 -2.23 -4.41
CA ALA A 237 6.11 -1.57 -5.61
C ALA A 237 6.01 -2.44 -6.87
N SER A 238 6.20 -3.75 -6.78
CA SER A 238 5.98 -4.72 -7.86
C SER A 238 4.67 -5.48 -7.63
N HIS A 239 4.04 -5.93 -8.71
CA HIS A 239 2.80 -6.72 -8.64
C HIS A 239 3.11 -8.20 -8.62
N ILE A 240 2.32 -8.95 -7.86
CA ILE A 240 2.35 -10.42 -7.80
C ILE A 240 0.99 -10.92 -8.27
N ASP A 241 0.97 -11.97 -9.09
CA ASP A 241 -0.27 -12.69 -9.40
C ASP A 241 -0.84 -13.30 -8.11
N PRO A 242 -2.01 -12.85 -7.65
CA PRO A 242 -2.58 -13.36 -6.41
C PRO A 242 -2.84 -14.86 -6.41
N LYS A 243 -2.99 -15.48 -7.59
CA LYS A 243 -3.14 -16.94 -7.72
C LYS A 243 -1.91 -17.73 -7.32
N ASP A 244 -0.74 -17.08 -7.27
CA ASP A 244 0.48 -17.74 -6.81
C ASP A 244 0.47 -17.98 -5.29
N LEU A 245 -0.34 -17.21 -4.52
CA LEU A 245 -0.37 -17.28 -3.07
C LEU A 245 -1.19 -18.47 -2.54
N PHE A 246 -2.27 -18.83 -3.20
CA PHE A 246 -3.18 -19.86 -2.70
C PHE A 246 -3.57 -20.88 -3.77
N LYS A 247 -4.08 -22.03 -3.33
CA LYS A 247 -4.64 -23.04 -4.24
C LYS A 247 -6.05 -22.63 -4.65
N ILE A 248 -6.35 -22.75 -5.93
CA ILE A 248 -7.67 -22.57 -6.52
C ILE A 248 -8.35 -23.92 -6.55
#